data_dfab1d774aa6231fa2676a57281acb55
#
_entry.id   dfab1d774aa6231fa2676a57281acb55
#
_cell.length_a   1.000
_cell.length_b   1.000
_cell.length_c   1.000
_cell.angle_alpha   90.00
_cell.angle_beta   90.00
_cell.angle_gamma   90.00
#
_symmetry.space_group_name_H-M   'P 1'
#
loop_
_entity.id
_entity.type
_entity.pdbx_description
1 polymer ?
#
loop_
_entity_poly.entity_id
_entity_poly.type
_entity_poly.pdbx_seq_one_letter_code
_entity_poly.pdbx_strand_id
1 'polypeptide(L)'
;MLKTYKLLTGSVTYLMVEYERDLKKILIWLLGGSRGGLMRLKILLLLKKRPMNPNQLARVLNVNYRTVIYHLELLERYGLVNKLDIGYGAPYFISDKLEKRWDLIRDVMRILGINEREEMEEGGEP
;
A
#
# COMPACT_ATOMS: atom_id res chain seq x y z
N MET A 1 3.81 4.14 -20.65
CA MET A 1 4.67 4.48 -21.66
C MET A 1 4.01 5.17 -22.78
N LEU A 2 3.00 4.74 -23.14
CA LEU A 2 2.35 5.30 -24.30
C LEU A 2 1.82 6.67 -24.11
N LYS A 3 1.70 7.12 -22.89
CA LYS A 3 1.08 8.42 -22.62
C LYS A 3 2.04 9.56 -22.68
N THR A 4 3.28 9.26 -22.97
CA THR A 4 4.31 10.31 -23.03
C THR A 4 3.97 11.35 -24.08
N TYR A 5 3.41 10.92 -25.20
CA TYR A 5 3.12 11.86 -26.26
C TYR A 5 2.07 12.89 -25.87
N LYS A 6 1.31 12.60 -24.84
CA LYS A 6 0.29 13.54 -24.40
C LYS A 6 0.87 14.81 -23.83
N LEU A 7 2.11 14.76 -23.39
CA LEU A 7 2.75 15.95 -22.86
C LEU A 7 2.88 17.03 -23.91
N LEU A 8 2.97 16.63 -25.17
CA LEU A 8 3.14 17.59 -26.26
C LEU A 8 1.91 18.42 -26.48
N THR A 9 0.78 18.00 -25.96
CA THR A 9 -0.46 18.72 -26.16
C THR A 9 -0.91 19.43 -24.90
N GLY A 10 -0.02 19.58 -23.94
CA GLY A 10 -0.39 20.25 -22.70
C GLY A 10 -1.29 19.44 -21.83
N SER A 11 -1.34 18.13 -22.00
CA SER A 11 -2.25 17.28 -21.26
C SER A 11 -1.59 16.65 -20.06
N VAL A 12 -0.73 17.39 -19.35
CA VAL A 12 -0.15 16.89 -18.11
C VAL A 12 -1.27 16.54 -17.12
N THR A 13 -2.28 17.40 -17.06
CA THR A 13 -3.43 17.14 -16.19
C THR A 13 -4.10 15.82 -16.56
N TYR A 14 -4.24 15.55 -17.84
CA TYR A 14 -4.82 14.31 -18.30
C TYR A 14 -4.00 13.11 -17.81
N LEU A 15 -2.68 13.19 -17.93
CA LEU A 15 -1.81 12.11 -17.50
C LEU A 15 -1.93 11.88 -16.00
N MET A 16 -2.03 12.94 -15.23
CA MET A 16 -2.14 12.80 -13.79
C MET A 16 -3.48 12.19 -13.41
N VAL A 17 -4.55 12.57 -14.09
CA VAL A 17 -5.85 11.97 -13.81
C VAL A 17 -5.84 10.49 -14.13
N GLU A 18 -5.22 10.10 -15.23
CA GLU A 18 -5.12 8.69 -15.59
C GLU A 18 -4.27 7.92 -14.58
N TYR A 19 -3.16 8.53 -14.16
CA TYR A 19 -2.31 7.89 -13.18
C TYR A 19 -3.07 7.63 -11.88
N GLU A 20 -3.83 8.61 -11.43
CA GLU A 20 -4.59 8.44 -10.19
C GLU A 20 -5.68 7.41 -10.32
N ARG A 21 -6.31 7.37 -11.48
CA ARG A 21 -7.34 6.37 -11.74
C ARG A 21 -6.76 4.97 -11.71
N ASP A 22 -5.59 4.80 -12.33
CA ASP A 22 -4.91 3.51 -12.33
C ASP A 22 -4.48 3.10 -10.93
N LEU A 23 -3.97 4.05 -10.16
CA LEU A 23 -3.57 3.76 -8.80
C LEU A 23 -4.75 3.30 -7.96
N LYS A 24 -5.88 3.97 -8.12
CA LYS A 24 -7.07 3.59 -7.36
C LYS A 24 -7.54 2.18 -7.74
N LYS A 25 -7.49 1.85 -9.03
CA LYS A 25 -7.87 0.51 -9.48
C LYS A 25 -6.95 -0.55 -8.89
N ILE A 26 -5.65 -0.26 -8.87
CA ILE A 26 -4.69 -1.18 -8.30
C ILE A 26 -4.98 -1.39 -6.82
N LEU A 27 -5.27 -0.33 -6.10
CA LEU A 27 -5.57 -0.44 -4.68
C LEU A 27 -6.85 -1.23 -4.44
N ILE A 28 -7.88 -0.99 -5.24
CA ILE A 28 -9.11 -1.74 -5.08
C ILE A 28 -8.84 -3.23 -5.26
N TRP A 29 -8.06 -3.58 -6.27
CA TRP A 29 -7.75 -4.97 -6.52
C TRP A 29 -6.87 -5.57 -5.42
N LEU A 30 -5.81 -4.87 -5.03
CA LEU A 30 -4.88 -5.39 -4.04
C LEU A 30 -5.51 -5.52 -2.66
N LEU A 31 -6.41 -4.61 -2.31
CA LEU A 31 -6.96 -4.57 -0.96
C LEU A 31 -8.34 -5.19 -0.86
N GLY A 32 -9.05 -5.30 -1.97
CA GLY A 32 -10.41 -5.82 -1.89
C GLY A 32 -10.74 -6.90 -2.88
N GLY A 33 -10.09 -6.91 -4.02
CA GLY A 33 -10.45 -7.82 -5.09
C GLY A 33 -9.61 -9.07 -5.18
N SER A 34 -8.64 -9.25 -4.27
CA SER A 34 -7.77 -10.41 -4.33
C SER A 34 -7.60 -10.99 -2.94
N ARG A 35 -7.20 -12.27 -2.93
CA ARG A 35 -6.99 -12.95 -1.66
C ARG A 35 -5.86 -12.25 -0.90
N GLY A 36 -6.05 -12.11 0.39
CA GLY A 36 -5.05 -11.48 1.22
C GLY A 36 -5.16 -9.97 1.28
N GLY A 37 -6.23 -9.41 0.70
CA GLY A 37 -6.37 -7.97 0.65
C GLY A 37 -6.43 -7.32 2.02
N LEU A 38 -7.15 -7.92 2.95
CA LEU A 38 -7.25 -7.35 4.28
C LEU A 38 -5.89 -7.34 4.99
N MET A 39 -5.11 -8.40 4.82
CA MET A 39 -3.78 -8.44 5.42
C MET A 39 -2.90 -7.33 4.84
N ARG A 40 -2.98 -7.12 3.53
CA ARG A 40 -2.20 -6.05 2.91
C ARG A 40 -2.64 -4.68 3.40
N LEU A 41 -3.95 -4.50 3.58
CA LEU A 41 -4.43 -3.24 4.13
C LEU A 41 -3.87 -3.01 5.53
N LYS A 42 -3.90 -4.04 6.37
CA LYS A 42 -3.37 -3.91 7.72
C LYS A 42 -1.89 -3.56 7.71
N ILE A 43 -1.13 -4.14 6.80
CA ILE A 43 0.28 -3.81 6.67
C ILE A 43 0.44 -2.33 6.32
N LEU A 44 -0.33 -1.85 5.34
CA LEU A 44 -0.23 -0.45 4.94
C LEU A 44 -0.61 0.48 6.08
N LEU A 45 -1.65 0.14 6.84
CA LEU A 45 -2.05 0.98 7.96
C LEU A 45 -0.97 1.05 9.03
N LEU A 46 -0.30 -0.06 9.29
CA LEU A 46 0.79 -0.07 10.25
C LEU A 46 1.99 0.75 9.76
N LEU A 47 2.33 0.58 8.49
CA LEU A 47 3.45 1.32 7.92
C LEU A 47 3.16 2.82 7.83
N LYS A 48 1.89 3.18 7.72
CA LYS A 48 1.53 4.59 7.74
C LYS A 48 1.93 5.24 9.05
N LYS A 49 1.87 4.49 10.13
CA LYS A 49 2.26 5.01 11.43
C LYS A 49 3.78 5.16 11.54
N ARG A 50 4.53 4.18 11.08
CA ARG A 50 5.99 4.24 11.11
C ARG A 50 6.57 3.09 10.29
N PRO A 51 7.80 3.22 9.82
CA PRO A 51 8.47 2.11 9.15
C PRO A 51 8.63 0.92 10.08
N MET A 52 8.54 -0.28 9.51
CA MET A 52 8.68 -1.51 10.27
C MET A 52 9.33 -2.57 9.39
N ASN A 53 10.12 -3.43 10.02
CA ASN A 53 10.71 -4.52 9.27
C ASN A 53 9.75 -5.72 9.28
N PRO A 54 10.01 -6.73 8.43
CA PRO A 54 9.07 -7.86 8.34
C PRO A 54 8.87 -8.61 9.64
N ASN A 55 9.90 -8.73 10.47
CA ASN A 55 9.73 -9.43 11.74
C ASN A 55 8.79 -8.67 12.67
N GLN A 56 8.92 -7.35 12.69
CA GLN A 56 8.04 -6.53 13.51
C GLN A 56 6.59 -6.66 13.03
N LEU A 57 6.41 -6.60 11.71
CA LEU A 57 5.07 -6.74 11.15
C LEU A 57 4.48 -8.11 11.46
N ALA A 58 5.28 -9.16 11.31
CA ALA A 58 4.80 -10.50 11.59
C ALA A 58 4.36 -10.64 13.04
N ARG A 59 5.11 -10.04 13.94
CA ARG A 59 4.80 -10.10 15.36
C ARG A 59 3.52 -9.35 15.69
N VAL A 60 3.41 -8.12 15.19
CA VAL A 60 2.23 -7.32 15.47
C VAL A 60 0.98 -7.96 14.88
N LEU A 61 1.10 -8.49 13.67
CA LEU A 61 -0.06 -9.08 12.99
C LEU A 61 -0.30 -10.52 13.39
N ASN A 62 0.63 -11.11 14.14
CA ASN A 62 0.54 -12.48 14.60
C ASN A 62 0.38 -13.44 13.42
N VAL A 63 1.24 -13.28 12.44
CA VAL A 63 1.25 -14.13 11.25
C VAL A 63 2.66 -14.58 10.95
N ASN A 64 2.77 -15.53 10.05
CA ASN A 64 4.04 -16.08 9.64
C ASN A 64 4.88 -15.04 8.91
N TYR A 65 6.19 -15.07 9.16
CA TYR A 65 7.12 -14.16 8.50
C TYR A 65 7.02 -14.25 6.98
N ARG A 66 6.90 -15.47 6.46
CA ARG A 66 6.82 -15.64 5.01
C ARG A 66 5.55 -15.01 4.43
N THR A 67 4.47 -15.04 5.17
CA THR A 67 3.24 -14.39 4.77
C THR A 67 3.47 -12.89 4.61
N VAL A 68 4.15 -12.30 5.60
CA VAL A 68 4.43 -10.86 5.53
C VAL A 68 5.32 -10.55 4.34
N ILE A 69 6.38 -11.33 4.15
CA ILE A 69 7.29 -11.12 3.02
C ILE A 69 6.54 -11.19 1.70
N TYR A 70 5.66 -12.16 1.55
CA TYR A 70 4.89 -12.29 0.33
C TYR A 70 4.08 -11.01 0.05
N HIS A 71 3.41 -10.51 1.05
CA HIS A 71 2.60 -9.31 0.87
C HIS A 71 3.45 -8.07 0.63
N LEU A 72 4.56 -7.95 1.36
CA LEU A 72 5.44 -6.80 1.17
C LEU A 72 6.05 -6.78 -0.23
N GLU A 73 6.46 -7.94 -0.72
CA GLU A 73 7.03 -8.00 -2.05
C GLU A 73 5.99 -7.63 -3.11
N LEU A 74 4.76 -8.06 -2.91
CA LEU A 74 3.70 -7.71 -3.84
C LEU A 74 3.44 -6.20 -3.79
N LEU A 75 3.35 -5.63 -2.59
CA LEU A 75 3.13 -4.21 -2.46
C LEU A 75 4.29 -3.41 -3.06
N GLU A 76 5.51 -3.91 -2.88
CA GLU A 76 6.67 -3.23 -3.43
C GLU A 76 6.67 -3.27 -4.95
N ARG A 77 6.25 -4.40 -5.51
CA ARG A 77 6.18 -4.54 -6.97
C ARG A 77 5.26 -3.51 -7.59
N TYR A 78 4.19 -3.15 -6.88
CA TYR A 78 3.27 -2.14 -7.38
C TYR A 78 3.64 -0.74 -6.93
N GLY A 79 4.81 -0.59 -6.29
CA GLY A 79 5.29 0.73 -5.94
C GLY A 79 4.61 1.37 -4.76
N LEU A 80 3.99 0.57 -3.91
CA LEU A 80 3.25 1.12 -2.78
C LEU A 80 4.08 1.22 -1.51
N VAL A 81 5.11 0.38 -1.41
CA VAL A 81 6.05 0.43 -0.30
C VAL A 81 7.45 0.28 -0.84
N ASN A 82 8.43 0.73 -0.08
CA ASN A 82 9.84 0.58 -0.38
C ASN A 82 10.55 0.11 0.88
N LYS A 83 11.75 -0.44 0.72
CA LYS A 83 12.53 -0.79 1.88
C LYS A 83 13.87 -0.11 1.80
N LEU A 84 14.46 0.16 2.96
CA LEU A 84 15.81 0.69 2.99
C LEU A 84 16.77 -0.42 2.59
N ASP A 85 17.78 -0.06 1.80
CA ASP A 85 18.71 -1.05 1.30
C ASP A 85 19.90 -1.14 2.27
N ILE A 86 19.64 -1.68 3.46
CA ILE A 86 20.67 -1.79 4.50
C ILE A 86 20.90 -3.23 4.93
N GLY A 87 20.34 -4.19 4.18
CA GLY A 87 20.56 -5.59 4.46
C GLY A 87 19.47 -6.21 5.29
N TYR A 88 19.84 -7.23 6.05
CA TYR A 88 18.86 -7.98 6.82
C TYR A 88 18.18 -7.09 7.86
N GLY A 89 16.89 -7.29 8.01
CA GLY A 89 16.11 -6.52 8.98
C GLY A 89 15.74 -5.14 8.51
N ALA A 90 15.90 -4.85 7.22
CA ALA A 90 15.61 -3.54 6.70
C ALA A 90 14.13 -3.22 6.85
N PRO A 91 13.81 -2.01 7.31
CA PRO A 91 12.41 -1.62 7.45
C PRO A 91 11.79 -1.27 6.10
N TYR A 92 10.49 -1.51 6.00
CA TYR A 92 9.69 -1.05 4.88
C TYR A 92 8.95 0.20 5.29
N PHE A 93 8.59 1.01 4.31
CA PHE A 93 7.87 2.25 4.55
C PHE A 93 6.98 2.56 3.35
N ILE A 94 5.97 3.38 3.58
CA ILE A 94 5.06 3.79 2.51
C ILE A 94 5.83 4.59 1.48
N SER A 95 5.62 4.28 0.20
CA SER A 95 6.31 5.00 -0.88
C SER A 95 5.79 6.44 -0.95
N ASP A 96 6.63 7.32 -1.52
CA ASP A 96 6.20 8.70 -1.75
C ASP A 96 4.92 8.77 -2.55
N LYS A 97 4.84 7.93 -3.55
CA LYS A 97 3.70 7.91 -4.44
C LYS A 97 2.40 7.65 -3.67
N LEU A 98 2.41 6.68 -2.78
CA LEU A 98 1.23 6.37 -2.01
C LEU A 98 1.01 7.39 -0.89
N GLU A 99 2.09 7.88 -0.31
CA GLU A 99 1.98 8.87 0.75
C GLU A 99 1.22 10.10 0.25
N LYS A 100 1.53 10.56 -0.95
CA LYS A 100 0.89 11.74 -1.52
C LYS A 100 -0.58 11.51 -1.84
N ARG A 101 -0.97 10.28 -2.01
CA ARG A 101 -2.35 9.95 -2.34
C ARG A 101 -2.93 8.99 -1.31
N TRP A 102 -2.59 9.20 -0.08
CA TRP A 102 -3.15 8.36 0.98
C TRP A 102 -4.66 8.47 1.04
N ASP A 103 -5.22 9.57 0.54
CA ASP A 103 -6.67 9.72 0.45
C ASP A 103 -7.31 8.57 -0.32
N LEU A 104 -6.58 7.98 -1.27
CA LEU A 104 -7.12 6.85 -2.02
C LEU A 104 -7.31 5.62 -1.14
N ILE A 105 -6.46 5.45 -0.15
CA ILE A 105 -6.63 4.34 0.80
C ILE A 105 -7.95 4.51 1.55
N ARG A 106 -8.23 5.74 1.99
CA ARG A 106 -9.50 6.00 2.68
C ARG A 106 -10.69 5.76 1.76
N ASP A 107 -10.57 6.18 0.50
CA ASP A 107 -11.64 5.95 -0.46
C ASP A 107 -11.90 4.47 -0.64
N VAL A 108 -10.84 3.69 -0.80
CA VAL A 108 -10.99 2.26 -1.01
C VAL A 108 -11.57 1.60 0.24
N MET A 109 -11.13 1.99 1.41
CA MET A 109 -11.70 1.45 2.63
C MET A 109 -13.19 1.74 2.71
N ARG A 110 -13.59 2.95 2.32
CA ARG A 110 -15.01 3.30 2.32
C ARG A 110 -15.77 2.42 1.34
N ILE A 111 -15.22 2.22 0.15
CA ILE A 111 -15.85 1.36 -0.84
C ILE A 111 -16.01 -0.06 -0.32
N LEU A 112 -15.01 -0.54 0.41
CA LEU A 112 -15.03 -1.90 0.94
C LEU A 112 -15.78 -2.02 2.25
N GLY A 113 -16.23 -0.91 2.81
CA GLY A 113 -16.97 -0.93 4.07
C GLY A 113 -16.10 -1.22 5.26
N ILE A 114 -14.84 -0.81 5.22
CA ILE A 114 -13.89 -1.08 6.29
C ILE A 114 -13.69 0.17 7.12
N ASN A 115 -13.73 0.01 8.44
CA ASN A 115 -13.49 1.11 9.37
C ASN A 115 -12.03 1.10 9.79
N GLU A 116 -11.32 2.18 9.49
CA GLU A 116 -9.89 2.25 9.76
C GLU A 116 -9.58 2.04 11.24
N ARG A 117 -10.37 2.64 12.10
CA ARG A 117 -10.10 2.52 13.53
C ARG A 117 -10.25 1.07 14.00
N GLU A 118 -11.30 0.41 13.56
CA GLU A 118 -11.52 -0.97 13.95
C GLU A 118 -10.40 -1.86 13.48
N GLU A 119 -9.94 -1.64 12.26
CA GLU A 119 -8.87 -2.48 11.72
C GLU A 119 -7.57 -2.26 12.48
N MET A 120 -7.29 -1.03 12.87
CA MET A 120 -6.06 -0.76 13.62
C MET A 120 -6.10 -1.39 14.99
N GLU A 121 -7.25 -1.36 15.64
CA GLU A 121 -7.37 -1.97 16.96
C GLU A 121 -7.22 -3.47 16.87
N GLU A 122 -7.86 -4.08 15.86
CA GLU A 122 -7.72 -5.51 15.66
C GLU A 122 -6.32 -5.88 15.20
N GLY A 123 -5.68 -4.97 14.51
CA GLY A 123 -4.35 -5.21 13.97
C GLY A 123 -3.32 -5.44 15.04
N GLY A 124 -3.78 -5.52 16.25
CA GLY A 124 -2.89 -5.99 17.26
C GLY A 124 -1.94 -4.95 17.75
N GLU A 125 -2.44 -3.86 18.11
CA GLU A 125 -1.64 -3.01 18.94
C GLU A 125 -1.45 -3.78 20.21
N PRO A 126 -0.28 -4.23 20.50
CA PRO A 126 -0.08 -5.04 21.68
C PRO A 126 -0.40 -4.31 22.95
#